data_9b9190fe5a64366ccc2960aa0fba93f8
#
_entry.id   9b9190fe5a64366ccc2960aa0fba93f8
#
_cell.length_a   1.000
_cell.length_b   1.000
_cell.length_c   1.000
_cell.angle_alpha   90.00
_cell.angle_beta   90.00
_cell.angle_gamma   90.00
#
_symmetry.space_group_name_H-M   'P 1'
#
loop_
_entity.id
_entity.type
_entity.pdbx_description
1 polymer ?
#
loop_
_entity_poly.entity_id
_entity_poly.type
_entity_poly.pdbx_seq_one_letter_code
_entity_poly.pdbx_strand_id
1 'polypeptide(L)'
;MNQKIIIIVICLCGNIILCQNTELDSVNWKNYIRSGLVQVANDKGISGYYRINRTSNYSFGDLRLYFYGLDNNHYIFIRYKNSSKYRGYSRLYRFSTIAYQKNKKAGVALRYHFNQGLGLFMLPYKNGHVIGEIAHAYDMSDYLNDNRKTSYGRTGIYWDNDTRFLSSKLEVEYFHQISEMVEENLSRTQIMLEIIIPIKKGISSSLIYETENYKRLNNNPNSISFSIGWQGNMKWKF
;
A
#
# COMPACT_ATOMS: atom_id res chain seq x y z
N MET A 1 -18.98 16.35 -17.81
CA MET A 1 -18.70 15.59 -16.57
C MET A 1 -20.03 15.31 -15.91
N ASN A 2 -20.47 14.03 -15.85
CA ASN A 2 -21.84 13.67 -15.50
C ASN A 2 -22.14 14.00 -14.02
N GLN A 3 -23.23 14.78 -13.78
CA GLN A 3 -23.70 15.15 -12.43
C GLN A 3 -23.88 13.94 -11.48
N LYS A 4 -24.16 12.75 -12.02
CA LYS A 4 -24.27 11.49 -11.24
C LYS A 4 -22.97 11.08 -10.56
N ILE A 5 -21.80 11.39 -11.16
CA ILE A 5 -20.48 11.06 -10.58
C ILE A 5 -20.18 11.98 -9.40
N ILE A 6 -20.57 13.26 -9.48
CA ILE A 6 -20.38 14.24 -8.42
C ILE A 6 -21.21 13.87 -7.19
N ILE A 7 -22.45 13.40 -7.36
CA ILE A 7 -23.33 12.97 -6.28
C ILE A 7 -22.75 11.75 -5.56
N ILE A 8 -22.20 10.78 -6.29
CA ILE A 8 -21.57 9.58 -5.69
C ILE A 8 -20.32 9.96 -4.87
N VAL A 9 -19.50 10.89 -5.36
CA VAL A 9 -18.32 11.39 -4.63
C VAL A 9 -18.74 12.16 -3.38
N ILE A 10 -19.77 12.99 -3.43
CA ILE A 10 -20.29 13.75 -2.27
C ILE A 10 -20.92 12.79 -1.25
N CYS A 11 -21.66 11.77 -1.67
CA CYS A 11 -22.20 10.76 -0.74
C CYS A 11 -21.11 9.90 -0.09
N LEU A 12 -20.01 9.62 -0.78
CA LEU A 12 -18.85 8.92 -0.22
C LEU A 12 -18.06 9.77 0.77
N CYS A 13 -17.94 11.07 0.53
CA CYS A 13 -17.31 12.03 1.45
C CYS A 13 -18.19 12.36 2.66
N GLY A 14 -19.51 12.43 2.50
CA GLY A 14 -20.45 12.75 3.57
C GLY A 14 -20.49 11.72 4.72
N ASN A 15 -20.16 10.46 4.45
CA ASN A 15 -20.08 9.41 5.48
C ASN A 15 -18.81 9.50 6.37
N ILE A 16 -17.85 10.36 6.03
CA ILE A 16 -16.63 10.55 6.82
C ILE A 16 -16.91 11.43 8.06
N ILE A 17 -17.94 12.26 8.02
CA ILE A 17 -18.20 13.30 9.04
C ILE A 17 -19.11 12.80 10.17
N LEU A 18 -19.90 11.76 9.99
CA LEU A 18 -20.94 11.35 10.96
C LEU A 18 -20.51 10.29 12.00
N CYS A 19 -19.22 9.99 12.13
CA CYS A 19 -18.72 9.02 13.11
C CYS A 19 -17.85 9.65 14.20
N GLN A 20 -18.28 10.77 14.76
CA GLN A 20 -17.70 11.31 15.99
C GLN A 20 -18.56 10.85 17.16
N ASN A 21 -18.22 9.73 17.78
CA ASN A 21 -18.66 9.40 19.13
C ASN A 21 -17.48 9.47 20.09
N THR A 22 -17.73 10.20 21.13
CA THR A 22 -16.93 10.69 22.24
C THR A 22 -16.43 9.64 23.24
N GLU A 23 -16.08 8.44 22.83
CA GLU A 23 -15.13 7.65 23.60
C GLU A 23 -13.73 8.17 23.27
N LEU A 24 -12.98 8.55 24.30
CA LEU A 24 -11.58 8.97 24.21
C LEU A 24 -10.76 7.82 23.54
N ASP A 25 -10.77 7.83 22.22
CA ASP A 25 -10.07 6.83 21.43
C ASP A 25 -8.56 7.15 21.52
N SER A 26 -7.82 6.28 22.16
CA SER A 26 -6.37 6.45 22.30
C SER A 26 -5.71 6.35 20.94
N VAL A 27 -5.33 7.51 20.39
CA VAL A 27 -4.66 7.60 19.11
C VAL A 27 -3.17 7.45 19.30
N ASN A 28 -2.59 6.49 18.61
CA ASN A 28 -1.15 6.26 18.57
C ASN A 28 -0.59 6.59 17.18
N TRP A 29 0.43 7.43 17.14
CA TRP A 29 1.15 7.79 15.93
C TRP A 29 2.55 7.19 15.94
N LYS A 30 2.94 6.56 14.85
CA LYS A 30 4.29 6.03 14.65
C LYS A 30 4.86 6.54 13.34
N ASN A 31 6.15 6.83 13.35
CA ASN A 31 6.91 7.15 12.15
C ASN A 31 8.06 6.18 11.95
N TYR A 32 8.41 5.98 10.69
CA TYR A 32 9.49 5.12 10.25
C TYR A 32 10.27 5.87 9.17
N ILE A 33 11.58 5.90 9.29
CA ILE A 33 12.49 6.45 8.29
C ILE A 33 13.52 5.38 8.00
N ARG A 34 13.76 5.09 6.73
CA ARG A 34 14.76 4.12 6.29
C ARG A 34 15.54 4.68 5.11
N SER A 35 16.81 4.31 5.02
CA SER A 35 17.66 4.55 3.86
C SER A 35 18.53 3.34 3.62
N GLY A 36 18.85 3.06 2.36
CA GLY A 36 19.62 1.88 2.04
C GLY A 36 19.94 1.76 0.56
N LEU A 37 20.28 0.54 0.17
CA LEU A 37 20.59 0.16 -1.19
C LEU A 37 19.39 -0.55 -1.81
N VAL A 38 19.20 -0.37 -3.11
CA VAL A 38 18.15 -1.02 -3.88
C VAL A 38 18.71 -1.52 -5.20
N GLN A 39 18.23 -2.68 -5.62
CA GLN A 39 18.41 -3.19 -6.96
C GLN A 39 17.02 -3.42 -7.58
N VAL A 40 16.79 -2.84 -8.76
CA VAL A 40 15.57 -3.02 -9.55
C VAL A 40 15.98 -3.61 -10.90
N ALA A 41 15.63 -4.87 -11.14
CA ALA A 41 16.16 -5.64 -12.25
C ALA A 41 17.70 -5.59 -12.29
N ASN A 42 18.31 -4.93 -13.29
CA ASN A 42 19.76 -4.79 -13.42
C ASN A 42 20.31 -3.45 -12.91
N ASP A 43 19.45 -2.48 -12.54
CA ASP A 43 19.88 -1.19 -12.05
C ASP A 43 20.06 -1.22 -10.53
N LYS A 44 21.12 -0.59 -10.07
CA LYS A 44 21.42 -0.43 -8.63
C LYS A 44 21.25 1.03 -8.24
N GLY A 45 21.06 1.27 -6.97
CA GLY A 45 20.92 2.64 -6.48
C GLY A 45 20.65 2.72 -4.98
N ILE A 46 20.19 3.89 -4.58
CA ILE A 46 19.85 4.19 -3.18
C ILE A 46 18.34 4.18 -3.00
N SER A 47 17.89 3.78 -1.82
CA SER A 47 16.48 3.80 -1.43
C SER A 47 16.26 4.71 -0.24
N GLY A 48 15.13 5.41 -0.25
CA GLY A 48 14.60 6.16 0.87
C GLY A 48 13.15 5.76 1.12
N TYR A 49 12.78 5.60 2.38
CA TYR A 49 11.43 5.26 2.78
C TYR A 49 11.01 6.07 3.99
N TYR A 50 9.82 6.63 3.93
CA TYR A 50 9.18 7.31 5.04
C TYR A 50 7.76 6.82 5.20
N ARG A 51 7.36 6.55 6.44
CA ARG A 51 6.01 6.10 6.76
C ARG A 51 5.52 6.78 8.02
N ILE A 52 4.28 7.26 7.98
CA ILE A 52 3.52 7.67 9.15
C ILE A 52 2.30 6.79 9.25
N ASN A 53 2.06 6.19 10.40
CA ASN A 53 0.80 5.54 10.66
C ASN A 53 0.11 6.10 11.91
N ARG A 54 -1.19 6.16 11.83
CA ARG A 54 -2.12 6.51 12.89
C ARG A 54 -2.98 5.30 13.18
N THR A 55 -2.98 4.86 14.42
CA THR A 55 -3.79 3.73 14.86
C THR A 55 -4.68 4.16 16.00
N SER A 56 -5.96 3.82 15.93
CA SER A 56 -6.92 3.92 17.01
C SER A 56 -7.65 2.58 17.19
N ASN A 57 -8.58 2.48 18.14
CA ASN A 57 -9.35 1.24 18.36
C ASN A 57 -10.14 0.82 17.12
N TYR A 58 -10.65 1.81 16.35
CA TYR A 58 -11.56 1.58 15.23
C TYR A 58 -11.00 2.01 13.88
N SER A 59 -9.93 2.80 13.82
CA SER A 59 -9.40 3.32 12.57
C SER A 59 -7.89 3.19 12.46
N PHE A 60 -7.44 3.07 11.23
CA PHE A 60 -6.03 3.00 10.88
C PHE A 60 -5.77 3.87 9.65
N GLY A 61 -4.80 4.78 9.74
CA GLY A 61 -4.31 5.59 8.63
C GLY A 61 -2.84 5.30 8.39
N ASP A 62 -2.43 5.12 7.14
CA ASP A 62 -1.07 4.73 6.75
C ASP A 62 -0.63 5.52 5.51
N LEU A 63 0.32 6.42 5.69
CA LEU A 63 0.98 7.16 4.61
C LEU A 63 2.38 6.59 4.41
N ARG A 64 2.70 6.18 3.18
CA ARG A 64 4.01 5.64 2.78
C ARG A 64 4.57 6.43 1.61
N LEU A 65 5.84 6.76 1.70
CA LEU A 65 6.62 7.41 0.67
C LEU A 65 7.84 6.54 0.38
N TYR A 66 8.03 6.16 -0.87
CA TYR A 66 9.22 5.45 -1.35
C TYR A 66 9.90 6.30 -2.40
N PHE A 67 11.20 6.33 -2.33
CA PHE A 67 12.07 6.95 -3.32
C PHE A 67 13.21 5.99 -3.65
N TYR A 68 13.44 5.72 -4.94
CA TYR A 68 14.62 5.03 -5.44
C TYR A 68 15.36 5.95 -6.41
N GLY A 69 16.63 6.23 -6.12
CA GLY A 69 17.56 6.87 -7.04
C GLY A 69 18.40 5.77 -7.69
N LEU A 70 18.13 5.46 -8.95
CA LEU A 70 18.82 4.43 -9.72
C LEU A 70 19.79 5.12 -10.71
N ASP A 71 20.77 4.39 -11.22
CA ASP A 71 21.80 4.92 -12.12
C ASP A 71 21.23 5.72 -13.30
N ASN A 72 20.15 5.25 -13.92
CA ASN A 72 19.53 5.89 -15.09
C ASN A 72 18.11 6.40 -14.86
N ASN A 73 17.52 6.14 -13.71
CA ASN A 73 16.12 6.44 -13.46
C ASN A 73 15.86 6.74 -11.98
N HIS A 74 14.69 7.32 -11.74
CA HIS A 74 14.17 7.47 -10.39
C HIS A 74 12.76 6.89 -10.31
N TYR A 75 12.45 6.34 -9.15
CA TYR A 75 11.15 5.81 -8.79
C TYR A 75 10.61 6.57 -7.59
N ILE A 76 9.36 6.98 -7.67
CA ILE A 76 8.64 7.61 -6.57
C ILE A 76 7.31 6.89 -6.41
N PHE A 77 7.00 6.51 -5.18
CA PHE A 77 5.71 5.92 -4.83
C PHE A 77 5.18 6.58 -3.56
N ILE A 78 3.96 7.06 -3.63
CA ILE A 78 3.23 7.66 -2.51
C ILE A 78 1.94 6.87 -2.36
N ARG A 79 1.66 6.36 -1.16
CA ARG A 79 0.43 5.62 -0.86
C ARG A 79 -0.18 6.11 0.44
N TYR A 80 -1.46 6.41 0.42
CA TYR A 80 -2.26 6.65 1.60
C TYR A 80 -3.38 5.62 1.67
N LYS A 81 -3.44 4.87 2.77
CA LYS A 81 -4.53 3.93 3.08
C LYS A 81 -5.22 4.38 4.35
N ASN A 82 -6.53 4.47 4.30
CA ASN A 82 -7.38 4.68 5.47
C ASN A 82 -8.33 3.50 5.62
N SER A 83 -8.51 3.01 6.85
CA SER A 83 -9.43 1.91 7.14
C SER A 83 -10.20 2.14 8.43
N SER A 84 -11.42 1.63 8.48
CA SER A 84 -12.30 1.77 9.65
C SER A 84 -13.03 0.45 9.90
N LYS A 85 -12.95 -0.05 11.14
CA LYS A 85 -13.67 -1.26 11.57
C LYS A 85 -15.16 -0.99 11.73
N TYR A 86 -15.98 -1.99 11.49
CA TYR A 86 -17.40 -1.94 11.82
C TYR A 86 -17.59 -2.21 13.31
N ARG A 87 -18.40 -1.40 13.98
CA ARG A 87 -18.62 -1.51 15.45
C ARG A 87 -19.22 -2.85 15.86
N GLY A 88 -20.15 -3.39 15.08
CA GLY A 88 -20.77 -4.68 15.35
C GLY A 88 -19.93 -5.90 14.97
N TYR A 89 -18.87 -5.70 14.17
CA TYR A 89 -18.05 -6.79 13.62
C TYR A 89 -16.56 -6.42 13.69
N SER A 90 -15.94 -6.64 14.82
CA SER A 90 -14.55 -6.22 15.10
C SER A 90 -13.49 -6.75 14.12
N ARG A 91 -13.81 -7.86 13.41
CA ARG A 91 -12.93 -8.46 12.40
C ARG A 91 -13.14 -7.87 11.00
N LEU A 92 -14.27 -7.20 10.74
CA LEU A 92 -14.58 -6.63 9.43
C LEU A 92 -14.25 -5.14 9.43
N TYR A 93 -13.63 -4.67 8.35
CA TYR A 93 -13.35 -3.25 8.15
C TYR A 93 -13.55 -2.85 6.69
N ARG A 94 -13.82 -1.59 6.46
CA ARG A 94 -13.78 -0.93 5.15
C ARG A 94 -12.46 -0.21 5.00
N PHE A 95 -11.99 -0.08 3.77
CA PHE A 95 -10.79 0.70 3.50
C PHE A 95 -10.88 1.45 2.17
N SER A 96 -10.07 2.50 2.06
CA SER A 96 -9.80 3.22 0.82
C SER A 96 -8.30 3.44 0.72
N THR A 97 -7.74 3.30 -0.47
CA THR A 97 -6.34 3.55 -0.77
C THR A 97 -6.24 4.47 -1.97
N ILE A 98 -5.35 5.44 -1.87
CA ILE A 98 -4.93 6.29 -2.99
C ILE A 98 -3.42 6.11 -3.12
N ALA A 99 -2.94 5.86 -4.34
CA ALA A 99 -1.51 5.80 -4.60
C ALA A 99 -1.14 6.58 -5.86
N TYR A 100 0.05 7.13 -5.81
CA TYR A 100 0.75 7.77 -6.92
C TYR A 100 2.05 7.04 -7.15
N GLN A 101 2.32 6.69 -8.39
CA GLN A 101 3.54 5.99 -8.79
C GLN A 101 4.14 6.64 -10.03
N LYS A 102 5.45 6.88 -9.99
CA LYS A 102 6.24 7.28 -11.14
C LYS A 102 7.37 6.28 -11.31
N ASN A 103 7.38 5.55 -12.43
CA ASN A 103 8.38 4.53 -12.72
C ASN A 103 8.63 4.47 -14.23
N LYS A 104 9.56 5.27 -14.71
CA LYS A 104 9.91 5.32 -16.15
C LYS A 104 10.41 3.99 -16.70
N LYS A 105 11.05 3.16 -15.88
CA LYS A 105 11.65 1.90 -16.34
C LYS A 105 10.64 0.80 -16.58
N ALA A 106 9.52 0.79 -15.85
CA ALA A 106 8.42 -0.15 -16.08
C ALA A 106 7.49 0.27 -17.23
N GLY A 107 7.87 1.31 -18.02
CA GLY A 107 7.02 1.88 -19.07
C GLY A 107 5.83 2.68 -18.52
N VAL A 108 5.78 2.91 -17.20
CA VAL A 108 4.74 3.70 -16.54
C VAL A 108 5.36 5.03 -16.15
N ALA A 109 5.24 6.07 -16.96
CA ALA A 109 5.74 7.38 -16.58
C ALA A 109 4.95 7.90 -15.38
N LEU A 110 3.66 7.61 -15.31
CA LEU A 110 2.77 8.07 -14.23
C LEU A 110 1.61 7.10 -14.04
N ARG A 111 1.31 6.72 -12.79
CA ARG A 111 0.11 5.97 -12.43
C ARG A 111 -0.55 6.57 -11.19
N TYR A 112 -1.82 6.87 -11.30
CA TYR A 112 -2.71 7.11 -10.17
C TYR A 112 -3.54 5.85 -9.94
N HIS A 113 -3.54 5.37 -8.72
CA HIS A 113 -4.29 4.19 -8.33
C HIS A 113 -5.22 4.55 -7.18
N PHE A 114 -6.48 4.17 -7.32
CA PHE A 114 -7.48 4.28 -6.26
C PHE A 114 -8.13 2.91 -6.06
N ASN A 115 -8.27 2.47 -4.82
CA ASN A 115 -9.10 1.32 -4.53
C ASN A 115 -9.94 1.52 -3.26
N GLN A 116 -11.09 0.86 -3.22
CA GLN A 116 -12.01 0.85 -2.10
C GLN A 116 -12.60 -0.54 -1.93
N GLY A 117 -12.67 -1.02 -0.69
CA GLY A 117 -13.13 -2.38 -0.43
C GLY A 117 -13.36 -2.71 1.03
N LEU A 118 -13.49 -3.99 1.26
CA LEU A 118 -13.70 -4.61 2.56
C LEU A 118 -12.53 -5.53 2.89
N GLY A 119 -12.18 -5.58 4.16
CA GLY A 119 -11.16 -6.47 4.68
C GLY A 119 -11.65 -7.24 5.90
N LEU A 120 -11.14 -8.45 6.05
CA LEU A 120 -11.49 -9.36 7.14
C LEU A 120 -10.22 -9.86 7.83
N PHE A 121 -10.13 -9.72 9.16
CA PHE A 121 -9.14 -10.40 9.98
C PHE A 121 -9.49 -11.88 10.06
N MET A 122 -8.87 -12.70 9.21
CA MET A 122 -9.18 -14.12 9.05
C MET A 122 -8.64 -14.94 10.23
N LEU A 123 -7.35 -14.77 10.53
CA LEU A 123 -6.63 -15.53 11.56
C LEU A 123 -5.80 -14.59 12.43
N PRO A 124 -6.33 -14.11 13.55
CA PRO A 124 -5.51 -13.45 14.57
C PRO A 124 -4.77 -14.52 15.40
N TYR A 125 -3.48 -14.30 15.69
CA TYR A 125 -2.68 -15.14 16.56
C TYR A 125 -1.75 -14.28 17.44
N LYS A 126 -1.05 -14.89 18.39
CA LYS A 126 -0.30 -14.16 19.43
C LYS A 126 0.67 -13.10 18.89
N ASN A 127 1.34 -13.40 17.80
CA ASN A 127 2.41 -12.55 17.25
C ASN A 127 2.03 -11.91 15.91
N GLY A 128 0.79 -12.01 15.46
CA GLY A 128 0.40 -11.46 14.17
C GLY A 128 -1.01 -11.83 13.73
N HIS A 129 -1.22 -11.68 12.43
CA HIS A 129 -2.53 -11.94 11.85
C HIS A 129 -2.45 -12.22 10.35
N VAL A 130 -3.49 -12.85 9.84
CA VAL A 130 -3.77 -12.96 8.41
C VAL A 130 -5.01 -12.17 8.08
N ILE A 131 -4.93 -11.34 7.03
CA ILE A 131 -6.04 -10.52 6.54
C ILE A 131 -6.34 -10.91 5.10
N GLY A 132 -7.63 -11.00 4.77
CA GLY A 132 -8.12 -11.03 3.40
C GLY A 132 -8.80 -9.72 3.04
N GLU A 133 -8.55 -9.20 1.84
CA GLU A 133 -9.20 -7.99 1.30
C GLU A 133 -9.82 -8.28 -0.06
N ILE A 134 -10.98 -7.65 -0.32
CA ILE A 134 -11.61 -7.56 -1.64
C ILE A 134 -11.92 -6.10 -1.93
N ALA A 135 -11.70 -5.65 -3.16
CA ALA A 135 -11.90 -4.26 -3.52
C ALA A 135 -12.22 -4.09 -5.01
N HIS A 136 -12.83 -2.97 -5.32
CA HIS A 136 -12.79 -2.38 -6.65
C HIS A 136 -11.60 -1.42 -6.72
N ALA A 137 -10.78 -1.57 -7.74
CA ALA A 137 -9.62 -0.72 -8.00
C ALA A 137 -9.75 -0.02 -9.35
N TYR A 138 -9.19 1.17 -9.43
CA TYR A 138 -9.18 1.98 -10.63
C TYR A 138 -7.79 2.60 -10.81
N ASP A 139 -7.21 2.35 -11.99
CA ASP A 139 -5.94 2.94 -12.41
C ASP A 139 -6.17 3.99 -13.49
N MET A 140 -5.47 5.09 -13.39
CA MET A 140 -5.28 6.05 -14.46
C MET A 140 -3.77 6.16 -14.68
N SER A 141 -3.28 5.71 -15.83
CA SER A 141 -1.85 5.66 -16.14
C SER A 141 -1.61 6.14 -17.57
N ASP A 142 -0.43 6.71 -17.79
CA ASP A 142 0.12 7.02 -19.10
C ASP A 142 1.03 5.89 -19.62
N TYR A 143 0.60 4.67 -19.44
CA TYR A 143 1.33 3.48 -19.87
C TYR A 143 1.57 3.54 -21.40
N LEU A 144 2.85 3.49 -21.82
CA LEU A 144 3.26 3.56 -23.22
C LEU A 144 2.74 4.81 -23.97
N ASN A 145 2.71 5.98 -23.30
CA ASN A 145 2.17 7.25 -23.85
C ASN A 145 0.67 7.25 -24.18
N ASP A 146 -0.08 6.29 -23.62
CA ASP A 146 -1.53 6.20 -23.79
C ASP A 146 -2.21 6.40 -22.43
N ASN A 147 -3.03 7.45 -22.32
CA ASN A 147 -3.76 7.79 -21.09
C ASN A 147 -4.84 6.73 -20.78
N ARG A 148 -4.43 5.61 -20.20
CA ARG A 148 -5.32 4.48 -19.94
C ARG A 148 -6.04 4.61 -18.62
N LYS A 149 -7.32 4.26 -18.65
CA LYS A 149 -8.20 4.17 -17.48
C LYS A 149 -8.71 2.75 -17.37
N THR A 150 -8.30 2.05 -16.31
CA THR A 150 -8.59 0.62 -16.17
C THR A 150 -9.22 0.34 -14.82
N SER A 151 -10.30 -0.44 -14.82
CA SER A 151 -10.97 -0.93 -13.61
C SER A 151 -10.60 -2.38 -13.34
N TYR A 152 -10.41 -2.72 -12.06
CA TYR A 152 -10.04 -4.05 -11.60
C TYR A 152 -10.91 -4.52 -10.45
N GLY A 153 -11.21 -5.82 -10.40
CA GLY A 153 -11.49 -6.53 -9.18
C GLY A 153 -10.17 -6.86 -8.49
N ARG A 154 -9.98 -6.41 -7.26
CA ARG A 154 -8.77 -6.67 -6.47
C ARG A 154 -9.08 -7.63 -5.34
N THR A 155 -8.23 -8.64 -5.17
CA THR A 155 -8.18 -9.49 -3.99
C THR A 155 -6.78 -9.43 -3.38
N GLY A 156 -6.69 -9.53 -2.06
CA GLY A 156 -5.40 -9.46 -1.37
C GLY A 156 -5.38 -10.36 -0.14
N ILE A 157 -4.22 -10.96 0.12
CA ILE A 157 -3.91 -11.68 1.35
C ILE A 157 -2.69 -11.04 1.96
N TYR A 158 -2.77 -10.72 3.24
CA TYR A 158 -1.72 -10.07 4.01
C TYR A 158 -1.43 -10.90 5.24
N TRP A 159 -0.17 -11.20 5.44
CA TRP A 159 0.32 -11.89 6.61
C TRP A 159 1.35 -11.02 7.31
N ASP A 160 1.10 -10.74 8.58
CA ASP A 160 2.02 -10.02 9.47
C ASP A 160 2.40 -10.91 10.64
N ASN A 161 3.69 -10.97 10.96
CA ASN A 161 4.21 -11.70 12.12
C ASN A 161 5.30 -10.89 12.81
N ASP A 162 5.04 -10.52 14.08
CA ASP A 162 5.93 -9.71 14.90
C ASP A 162 6.44 -10.53 16.09
N THR A 163 7.71 -10.91 16.05
CA THR A 163 8.38 -11.53 17.17
C THR A 163 9.40 -10.55 17.78
N ARG A 164 9.96 -10.89 18.95
CA ARG A 164 11.01 -10.09 19.59
C ARG A 164 12.26 -9.89 18.71
N PHE A 165 12.56 -10.87 17.88
CA PHE A 165 13.82 -10.91 17.10
C PHE A 165 13.63 -10.61 15.62
N LEU A 166 12.42 -10.76 15.13
CA LEU A 166 12.11 -10.67 13.70
C LEU A 166 10.67 -10.24 13.50
N SER A 167 10.46 -9.23 12.64
CA SER A 167 9.14 -8.93 12.07
C SER A 167 9.16 -9.33 10.61
N SER A 168 8.12 -10.01 10.16
CA SER A 168 7.96 -10.40 8.75
C SER A 168 6.57 -10.03 8.25
N LYS A 169 6.51 -9.65 6.99
CA LYS A 169 5.28 -9.25 6.33
C LYS A 169 5.25 -9.78 4.91
N LEU A 170 4.14 -10.41 4.55
CA LEU A 170 3.87 -10.86 3.19
C LEU A 170 2.58 -10.23 2.71
N GLU A 171 2.63 -9.54 1.57
CA GLU A 171 1.45 -9.01 0.87
C GLU A 171 1.38 -9.71 -0.49
N VAL A 172 0.25 -10.32 -0.80
CA VAL A 172 -0.05 -10.91 -2.11
C VAL A 172 -1.34 -10.29 -2.60
N GLU A 173 -1.29 -9.57 -3.71
CA GLU A 173 -2.44 -8.89 -4.30
C GLU A 173 -2.64 -9.37 -5.74
N TYR A 174 -3.88 -9.65 -6.12
CA TYR A 174 -4.25 -9.97 -7.49
C TYR A 174 -5.26 -8.95 -8.01
N PHE A 175 -4.96 -8.38 -9.18
CA PHE A 175 -5.80 -7.43 -9.90
C PHE A 175 -6.34 -8.10 -11.15
N HIS A 176 -7.63 -8.37 -11.16
CA HIS A 176 -8.34 -8.87 -12.32
C HIS A 176 -8.96 -7.71 -13.10
N GLN A 177 -8.56 -7.51 -14.33
CA GLN A 177 -9.13 -6.43 -15.17
C GLN A 177 -10.59 -6.71 -15.46
N ILE A 178 -11.45 -5.72 -15.16
CA ILE A 178 -12.90 -5.77 -15.40
C ILE A 178 -13.25 -4.96 -16.67
N SER A 179 -12.60 -3.79 -16.86
CA SER A 179 -12.86 -2.98 -18.03
C SER A 179 -12.32 -3.64 -19.31
N GLU A 180 -13.15 -3.69 -20.33
CA GLU A 180 -12.71 -4.10 -21.67
C GLU A 180 -11.74 -3.06 -22.24
N MET A 181 -10.53 -3.47 -22.52
CA MET A 181 -9.54 -2.69 -23.25
C MET A 181 -9.18 -3.47 -24.50
N VAL A 182 -9.16 -2.78 -25.63
CA VAL A 182 -9.13 -3.38 -26.96
C VAL A 182 -7.86 -4.20 -27.25
N GLU A 183 -6.76 -3.97 -26.52
CA GLU A 183 -5.46 -4.51 -26.96
C GLU A 183 -4.69 -5.34 -25.92
N GLU A 184 -4.81 -5.12 -24.61
CA GLU A 184 -3.97 -5.80 -23.62
C GLU A 184 -4.70 -6.12 -22.31
N ASN A 185 -4.45 -7.33 -21.79
CA ASN A 185 -4.90 -7.71 -20.46
C ASN A 185 -3.88 -7.27 -19.40
N LEU A 186 -4.21 -6.22 -18.67
CA LEU A 186 -3.39 -5.65 -17.59
C LEU A 186 -3.61 -6.32 -16.22
N SER A 187 -4.25 -7.49 -16.20
CA SER A 187 -4.37 -8.29 -14.97
C SER A 187 -2.97 -8.65 -14.47
N ARG A 188 -2.75 -8.50 -13.16
CA ARG A 188 -1.44 -8.67 -12.56
C ARG A 188 -1.51 -9.20 -11.14
N THR A 189 -0.41 -9.84 -10.73
CA THR A 189 -0.15 -10.22 -9.34
C THR A 189 0.98 -9.36 -8.79
N GLN A 190 0.79 -8.82 -7.61
CA GLN A 190 1.83 -8.10 -6.86
C GLN A 190 2.17 -8.90 -5.61
N ILE A 191 3.46 -9.07 -5.34
CA ILE A 191 3.96 -9.76 -4.15
C ILE A 191 5.00 -8.87 -3.50
N MET A 192 4.87 -8.64 -2.20
CA MET A 192 5.86 -7.97 -1.38
C MET A 192 6.17 -8.84 -0.17
N LEU A 193 7.45 -9.08 0.07
CA LEU A 193 7.97 -9.70 1.29
C LEU A 193 8.88 -8.71 2.00
N GLU A 194 8.59 -8.41 3.25
CA GLU A 194 9.41 -7.54 4.09
C GLU A 194 9.87 -8.33 5.32
N ILE A 195 11.16 -8.27 5.61
CA ILE A 195 11.79 -8.84 6.80
C ILE A 195 12.49 -7.71 7.55
N ILE A 196 12.18 -7.53 8.83
CA ILE A 196 12.75 -6.48 9.67
C ILE A 196 13.43 -7.13 10.87
N ILE A 197 14.71 -6.83 11.07
CA ILE A 197 15.53 -7.31 12.18
C ILE A 197 15.84 -6.12 13.09
N PRO A 198 15.29 -6.07 14.32
CA PRO A 198 15.66 -5.04 15.30
C PRO A 198 17.12 -5.20 15.72
N ILE A 199 17.89 -4.09 15.64
CA ILE A 199 19.31 -4.05 16.05
C ILE A 199 19.43 -3.46 17.45
N LYS A 200 18.82 -2.30 17.66
CA LYS A 200 18.86 -1.54 18.91
C LYS A 200 17.53 -0.80 19.07
N LYS A 201 17.28 -0.22 20.25
CA LYS A 201 16.05 0.53 20.52
C LYS A 201 15.74 1.56 19.40
N GLY A 202 14.66 1.29 18.67
CA GLY A 202 14.22 2.12 17.55
C GLY A 202 14.99 1.95 16.24
N ILE A 203 16.11 1.24 16.21
CA ILE A 203 16.92 1.00 15.00
C ILE A 203 16.72 -0.43 14.52
N SER A 204 16.51 -0.62 13.24
CA SER A 204 16.35 -1.92 12.60
C SER A 204 17.01 -1.96 11.22
N SER A 205 17.41 -3.15 10.78
CA SER A 205 17.66 -3.43 9.36
C SER A 205 16.44 -4.04 8.72
N SER A 206 16.24 -3.81 7.44
CA SER A 206 15.15 -4.42 6.68
C SER A 206 15.61 -4.89 5.32
N LEU A 207 15.04 -6.03 4.89
CA LEU A 207 15.15 -6.57 3.56
C LEU A 207 13.73 -6.59 2.96
N ILE A 208 13.57 -6.00 1.78
CA ILE A 208 12.29 -5.97 1.07
C ILE A 208 12.50 -6.56 -0.31
N TYR A 209 11.63 -7.48 -0.69
CA TYR A 209 11.50 -7.99 -2.05
C TYR A 209 10.11 -7.65 -2.57
N GLU A 210 10.06 -7.08 -3.77
CA GLU A 210 8.80 -6.75 -4.45
C GLU A 210 8.85 -7.26 -5.89
N THR A 211 7.73 -7.80 -6.37
CA THR A 211 7.56 -8.16 -7.78
C THR A 211 6.14 -7.88 -8.25
N GLU A 212 6.03 -7.47 -9.50
CA GLU A 212 4.76 -7.25 -10.17
C GLU A 212 4.74 -8.07 -11.47
N ASN A 213 3.89 -9.10 -11.51
CA ASN A 213 3.79 -10.05 -12.61
C ASN A 213 2.53 -9.77 -13.44
N TYR A 214 2.68 -9.29 -14.65
CA TYR A 214 1.60 -9.09 -15.61
C TYR A 214 1.33 -10.36 -16.40
N LYS A 215 0.05 -10.67 -16.65
CA LYS A 215 -0.35 -11.89 -17.35
C LYS A 215 0.16 -11.98 -18.80
N ARG A 216 0.39 -10.84 -19.46
CA ARG A 216 0.80 -10.78 -20.89
C ARG A 216 2.08 -10.00 -21.15
N LEU A 217 2.65 -9.33 -20.19
CA LEU A 217 3.91 -8.61 -20.38
C LEU A 217 5.08 -9.52 -19.98
N ASN A 218 6.04 -9.69 -20.89
CA ASN A 218 7.28 -10.41 -20.59
C ASN A 218 8.23 -9.67 -19.64
N ASN A 219 7.91 -8.44 -19.27
CA ASN A 219 8.72 -7.63 -18.37
C ASN A 219 8.07 -7.54 -16.99
N ASN A 220 8.50 -8.43 -16.10
CA ASN A 220 8.05 -8.46 -14.72
C ASN A 220 9.04 -7.69 -13.85
N PRO A 221 8.74 -6.44 -13.45
CA PRO A 221 9.63 -5.68 -12.60
C PRO A 221 9.73 -6.34 -11.23
N ASN A 222 10.97 -6.57 -10.81
CA ASN A 222 11.29 -7.02 -9.47
C ASN A 222 12.28 -6.05 -8.82
N SER A 223 12.20 -5.93 -7.52
CA SER A 223 13.14 -5.15 -6.74
C SER A 223 13.53 -5.87 -5.46
N ILE A 224 14.76 -5.69 -5.05
CA ILE A 224 15.26 -6.07 -3.75
C ILE A 224 15.93 -4.86 -3.12
N SER A 225 15.59 -4.55 -1.87
CA SER A 225 16.20 -3.46 -1.14
C SER A 225 16.65 -3.88 0.25
N PHE A 226 17.83 -3.41 0.63
CA PHE A 226 18.34 -3.53 1.98
C PHE A 226 18.48 -2.14 2.58
N SER A 227 17.92 -1.93 3.77
CA SER A 227 17.95 -0.63 4.41
C SER A 227 18.14 -0.72 5.92
N ILE A 228 18.67 0.37 6.49
CA ILE A 228 18.72 0.61 7.93
C ILE A 228 17.76 1.76 8.21
N GLY A 229 17.01 1.64 9.28
CA GLY A 229 16.00 2.61 9.62
C GLY A 229 15.81 2.82 11.09
N TRP A 230 15.05 3.85 11.38
CA TRP A 230 14.62 4.22 12.71
C TRP A 230 13.11 4.31 12.79
N GLN A 231 12.56 3.84 13.92
CA GLN A 231 11.15 3.88 14.25
C GLN A 231 10.97 4.60 15.58
N GLY A 232 10.00 5.51 15.63
CA GLY A 232 9.66 6.25 16.85
C GLY A 232 8.16 6.51 16.98
N ASN A 233 7.73 6.73 18.22
CA ASN A 233 6.39 7.22 18.51
C ASN A 233 6.38 8.74 18.39
N MET A 234 5.39 9.29 17.70
CA MET A 234 5.16 10.74 17.63
C MET A 234 4.11 11.11 18.67
N LYS A 235 4.48 12.02 19.57
CA LYS A 235 3.53 12.63 20.50
C LYS A 235 3.00 13.91 19.88
N TRP A 236 1.95 13.82 19.06
CA TRP A 236 1.23 14.98 18.59
C TRP A 236 0.12 15.27 19.58
N LYS A 237 0.22 16.41 20.25
CA LYS A 237 -0.87 17.00 21.03
C LYS A 237 -1.58 17.99 20.11
N PHE A 238 -2.73 17.63 19.58
CA PHE A 238 -3.70 18.53 18.99
C PHE A 238 -4.81 18.79 19.99
#